data_cbb0b30c63fbb915d85a993f1df68d74
#
_entry.id   cbb0b30c63fbb915d85a993f1df68d74
#
_cell.length_a   1.000
_cell.length_b   1.000
_cell.length_c   1.000
_cell.angle_alpha   90.00
_cell.angle_beta   90.00
_cell.angle_gamma   90.00
#
_symmetry.space_group_name_H-M   'P 1'
#
loop_
_entity.id
_entity.type
_entity.pdbx_description
1 polymer ?
#
loop_
_entity_poly.entity_id
_entity_poly.type
_entity_poly.pdbx_seq_one_letter_code
_entity_poly.pdbx_strand_id
1 'polypeptide(L)'
;VPESNPETHVIDFRAAEQLLDARDPRGAVKLLDSVIAAHPENTAARLLRARAFFASAQLRPAELEFELVLEREPDNAFAHYALARTFERAGRPEQAMRHFRLAAALDPKPEYLKAAKFDAGD
;
A
#
# COMPACT_ATOMS: atom_id res chain seq x y z
N VAL A 1 5.25 -4.97 30.54
CA VAL A 1 5.07 -5.35 29.18
C VAL A 1 4.10 -4.43 28.51
N PRO A 2 4.53 -3.83 27.44
CA PRO A 2 3.60 -3.03 26.66
C PRO A 2 2.49 -3.93 26.19
N GLU A 3 1.32 -3.60 26.58
CA GLU A 3 0.18 -4.42 26.23
C GLU A 3 -0.23 -4.17 24.80
N SER A 4 -0.60 -5.24 24.13
CA SER A 4 -1.22 -5.13 22.82
C SER A 4 -2.66 -4.68 23.05
N ASN A 5 -2.82 -3.46 23.53
CA ASN A 5 -4.14 -2.92 23.78
C ASN A 5 -4.79 -2.58 22.44
N PRO A 6 -5.90 -3.25 22.09
CA PRO A 6 -6.57 -3.00 20.82
C PRO A 6 -6.98 -1.54 20.62
N GLU A 7 -7.36 -0.86 21.69
CA GLU A 7 -7.75 0.55 21.59
C GLU A 7 -6.55 1.41 21.22
N THR A 8 -5.38 1.15 21.80
CA THR A 8 -4.15 1.88 21.49
C THR A 8 -3.80 1.67 20.03
N HIS A 9 -3.92 0.44 19.52
CA HIS A 9 -3.56 0.15 18.13
C HIS A 9 -4.55 0.78 17.15
N VAL A 10 -5.83 0.89 17.50
CA VAL A 10 -6.78 1.61 16.66
C VAL A 10 -6.43 3.09 16.61
N ILE A 11 -6.06 3.67 17.76
CA ILE A 11 -5.66 5.08 17.84
C ILE A 11 -4.39 5.30 17.02
N ASP A 12 -3.40 4.40 17.14
CA ASP A 12 -2.16 4.50 16.38
C ASP A 12 -2.39 4.40 14.88
N PHE A 13 -3.29 3.52 14.46
CA PHE A 13 -3.63 3.39 13.05
C PHE A 13 -4.22 4.69 12.51
N ARG A 14 -5.18 5.26 13.22
CA ARG A 14 -5.82 6.52 12.81
C ARG A 14 -4.83 7.67 12.81
N ALA A 15 -3.97 7.72 13.82
CA ALA A 15 -2.93 8.74 13.88
C ALA A 15 -1.98 8.61 12.70
N ALA A 16 -1.65 7.38 12.30
CA ALA A 16 -0.80 7.14 11.15
C ALA A 16 -1.46 7.62 9.86
N GLU A 17 -2.78 7.37 9.71
CA GLU A 17 -3.51 7.90 8.55
C GLU A 17 -3.44 9.43 8.51
N GLN A 18 -3.63 10.06 9.65
CA GLN A 18 -3.58 11.52 9.74
C GLN A 18 -2.19 12.06 9.40
N LEU A 19 -1.14 11.37 9.88
CA LEU A 19 0.22 11.77 9.57
C LEU A 19 0.51 11.65 8.07
N LEU A 20 0.02 10.59 7.46
CA LEU A 20 0.20 10.41 6.03
C LEU A 20 -0.53 11.52 5.25
N ASP A 21 -1.76 11.84 5.66
CA ASP A 21 -2.53 12.92 5.05
C ASP A 21 -1.85 14.28 5.25
N ALA A 22 -1.19 14.45 6.39
CA ALA A 22 -0.45 15.67 6.71
C ALA A 22 0.94 15.70 6.07
N ARG A 23 1.25 14.72 5.22
CA ARG A 23 2.52 14.62 4.51
C ARG A 23 3.70 14.33 5.44
N ASP A 24 3.44 13.57 6.51
CA ASP A 24 4.48 13.06 7.38
C ASP A 24 4.51 11.52 7.30
N PRO A 25 4.95 10.96 6.17
CA PRO A 25 4.96 9.51 6.00
C PRO A 25 5.94 8.80 6.95
N ARG A 26 7.04 9.44 7.31
CA ARG A 26 8.00 8.81 8.23
C ARG A 26 7.43 8.69 9.63
N GLY A 27 6.66 9.68 10.08
CA GLY A 27 5.93 9.59 11.33
C GLY A 27 4.89 8.48 11.31
N ALA A 28 4.20 8.34 10.18
CA ALA A 28 3.23 7.26 10.00
C ALA A 28 3.89 5.88 10.11
N VAL A 29 5.03 5.68 9.45
CA VAL A 29 5.78 4.42 9.54
C VAL A 29 6.12 4.10 10.99
N LYS A 30 6.59 5.08 11.72
CA LYS A 30 7.00 4.87 13.11
C LYS A 30 5.85 4.38 13.97
N LEU A 31 4.67 4.97 13.82
CA LEU A 31 3.49 4.52 14.57
C LEU A 31 3.06 3.12 14.13
N LEU A 32 3.11 2.85 12.83
CA LEU A 32 2.67 1.55 12.30
C LEU A 32 3.63 0.42 12.67
N ASP A 33 4.91 0.72 12.90
CA ASP A 33 5.86 -0.29 13.32
C ASP A 33 5.40 -0.99 14.59
N SER A 34 4.87 -0.25 15.56
CA SER A 34 4.40 -0.86 16.80
C SER A 34 3.12 -1.67 16.60
N VAL A 35 2.24 -1.20 15.75
CA VAL A 35 0.99 -1.94 15.43
C VAL A 35 1.35 -3.28 14.77
N ILE A 36 2.24 -3.25 13.80
CA ILE A 36 2.61 -4.45 13.05
C ILE A 36 3.44 -5.40 13.91
N ALA A 37 4.29 -4.87 14.79
CA ALA A 37 5.04 -5.72 15.71
C ALA A 37 4.10 -6.51 16.63
N ALA A 38 3.01 -5.89 17.06
CA ALA A 38 2.03 -6.55 17.92
C ALA A 38 1.09 -7.47 17.11
N HIS A 39 0.79 -7.10 15.87
CA HIS A 39 -0.14 -7.83 15.02
C HIS A 39 0.42 -7.96 13.61
N PRO A 40 1.39 -8.87 13.40
CA PRO A 40 2.02 -9.02 12.07
C PRO A 40 1.04 -9.38 10.96
N GLU A 41 -0.09 -9.96 11.32
CA GLU A 41 -1.14 -10.35 10.36
C GLU A 41 -2.10 -9.21 10.01
N ASN A 42 -1.91 -8.03 10.60
CA ASN A 42 -2.78 -6.89 10.30
C ASN A 42 -2.47 -6.34 8.92
N THR A 43 -3.20 -6.82 7.93
CA THR A 43 -2.99 -6.48 6.53
C THR A 43 -3.27 -5.01 6.26
N ALA A 44 -4.29 -4.43 6.91
CA ALA A 44 -4.61 -3.02 6.75
C ALA A 44 -3.45 -2.12 7.21
N ALA A 45 -2.84 -2.47 8.33
CA ALA A 45 -1.68 -1.71 8.83
C ALA A 45 -0.49 -1.82 7.88
N ARG A 46 -0.26 -3.02 7.33
CA ARG A 46 0.81 -3.20 6.35
C ARG A 46 0.56 -2.41 5.08
N LEU A 47 -0.69 -2.37 4.62
CA LEU A 47 -1.02 -1.59 3.43
C LEU A 47 -0.77 -0.11 3.67
N LEU A 48 -1.14 0.39 4.83
CA LEU A 48 -0.92 1.80 5.18
C LEU A 48 0.58 2.10 5.28
N ARG A 49 1.36 1.18 5.88
CA ARG A 49 2.80 1.37 5.98
C ARG A 49 3.46 1.36 4.59
N ALA A 50 2.99 0.49 3.70
CA ALA A 50 3.48 0.45 2.32
C ALA A 50 3.23 1.80 1.63
N ARG A 51 2.04 2.37 1.82
CA ARG A 51 1.71 3.68 1.27
C ARG A 51 2.65 4.76 1.82
N ALA A 52 2.96 4.68 3.11
CA ALA A 52 3.88 5.64 3.74
C ALA A 52 5.30 5.48 3.20
N PHE A 53 5.76 4.25 2.99
CA PHE A 53 7.05 4.03 2.36
C PHE A 53 7.08 4.62 0.94
N PHE A 54 6.02 4.39 0.17
CA PHE A 54 5.92 4.95 -1.17
C PHE A 54 5.98 6.48 -1.12
N ALA A 55 5.21 7.10 -0.22
CA ALA A 55 5.15 8.55 -0.08
C ALA A 55 6.50 9.16 0.31
N SER A 56 7.33 8.41 1.01
CA SER A 56 8.67 8.85 1.40
C SER A 56 9.76 8.38 0.43
N ALA A 57 9.35 7.88 -0.74
CA ALA A 57 10.25 7.40 -1.78
C ALA A 57 11.13 6.22 -1.36
N GLN A 58 10.71 5.48 -0.36
CA GLN A 58 11.36 4.25 0.06
C GLN A 58 10.76 3.10 -0.74
N LEU A 59 11.17 3.01 -2.01
CA LEU A 59 10.48 2.15 -2.97
C LEU A 59 10.66 0.67 -2.70
N ARG A 60 11.85 0.23 -2.26
CA ARG A 60 12.05 -1.19 -1.98
C ARG A 60 11.23 -1.66 -0.79
N PRO A 61 11.24 -0.96 0.36
CA PRO A 61 10.34 -1.33 1.47
C PRO A 61 8.86 -1.29 1.07
N ALA A 62 8.45 -0.31 0.24
CA ALA A 62 7.07 -0.24 -0.23
C ALA A 62 6.72 -1.48 -1.04
N GLU A 63 7.59 -1.87 -1.98
CA GLU A 63 7.39 -3.05 -2.81
C GLU A 63 7.18 -4.29 -1.95
N LEU A 64 8.06 -4.52 -0.98
CA LEU A 64 7.98 -5.70 -0.13
C LEU A 64 6.69 -5.75 0.68
N GLU A 65 6.26 -4.60 1.22
CA GLU A 65 5.02 -4.56 1.99
C GLU A 65 3.78 -4.78 1.10
N PHE A 66 3.74 -4.16 -0.08
CA PHE A 66 2.61 -4.41 -1.00
C PHE A 66 2.56 -5.88 -1.40
N GLU A 67 3.71 -6.52 -1.62
CA GLU A 67 3.74 -7.93 -1.97
C GLU A 67 3.20 -8.79 -0.82
N LEU A 68 3.53 -8.46 0.43
CA LEU A 68 2.98 -9.17 1.59
C LEU A 68 1.47 -9.02 1.68
N VAL A 69 0.97 -7.81 1.40
CA VAL A 69 -0.49 -7.59 1.37
C VAL A 69 -1.13 -8.49 0.32
N LEU A 70 -0.53 -8.58 -0.86
CA LEU A 70 -1.09 -9.37 -1.96
C LEU A 70 -0.99 -10.87 -1.74
N GLU A 71 -0.05 -11.34 -0.92
CA GLU A 71 -0.04 -12.75 -0.52
C GLU A 71 -1.30 -13.13 0.25
N ARG A 72 -1.84 -12.21 1.03
CA ARG A 72 -3.02 -12.46 1.84
C ARG A 72 -4.30 -12.06 1.14
N GLU A 73 -4.25 -11.02 0.33
CA GLU A 73 -5.39 -10.47 -0.38
C GLU A 73 -5.04 -10.33 -1.86
N PRO A 74 -4.93 -11.46 -2.58
CA PRO A 74 -4.52 -11.39 -4.00
C PRO A 74 -5.51 -10.66 -4.90
N ASP A 75 -6.73 -10.44 -4.42
CA ASP A 75 -7.76 -9.70 -5.12
C ASP A 75 -7.88 -8.25 -4.69
N ASN A 76 -6.91 -7.74 -3.94
CA ASN A 76 -6.92 -6.34 -3.54
C ASN A 76 -6.45 -5.48 -4.70
N ALA A 77 -7.42 -4.92 -5.43
CA ALA A 77 -7.13 -4.13 -6.63
C ALA A 77 -6.26 -2.91 -6.32
N PHE A 78 -6.52 -2.22 -5.20
CA PHE A 78 -5.71 -1.07 -4.83
C PHE A 78 -4.25 -1.46 -4.59
N ALA A 79 -4.01 -2.59 -3.93
CA ALA A 79 -2.64 -3.04 -3.67
C ALA A 79 -1.89 -3.34 -4.97
N HIS A 80 -2.55 -3.94 -5.95
CA HIS A 80 -1.94 -4.13 -7.27
C HIS A 80 -1.62 -2.79 -7.92
N TYR A 81 -2.57 -1.85 -7.88
CA TYR A 81 -2.36 -0.53 -8.46
C TYR A 81 -1.19 0.19 -7.79
N ALA A 82 -1.14 0.16 -6.46
CA ALA A 82 -0.08 0.84 -5.72
C ALA A 82 1.28 0.18 -5.94
N LEU A 83 1.32 -1.15 -6.02
CA LEU A 83 2.55 -1.86 -6.35
C LEU A 83 3.02 -1.50 -7.75
N ALA A 84 2.08 -1.40 -8.70
CA ALA A 84 2.40 -0.99 -10.06
C ALA A 84 3.04 0.41 -10.07
N ARG A 85 2.47 1.36 -9.30
CA ARG A 85 3.03 2.70 -9.19
C ARG A 85 4.45 2.65 -8.61
N THR A 86 4.66 1.74 -7.66
CA THR A 86 5.98 1.55 -7.04
C THR A 86 6.99 1.05 -8.09
N PHE A 87 6.62 0.04 -8.87
CA PHE A 87 7.47 -0.45 -9.95
C PHE A 87 7.75 0.63 -11.00
N GLU A 88 6.73 1.40 -11.36
CA GLU A 88 6.87 2.47 -12.34
C GLU A 88 7.92 3.48 -11.89
N ARG A 89 7.84 3.92 -10.63
CA ARG A 89 8.81 4.86 -10.08
C ARG A 89 10.20 4.25 -9.93
N ALA A 90 10.27 2.94 -9.77
CA ALA A 90 11.54 2.22 -9.68
C ALA A 90 12.16 1.95 -11.05
N GLY A 91 11.52 2.38 -12.14
CA GLY A 91 12.03 2.18 -13.48
C GLY A 91 11.83 0.76 -14.01
N ARG A 92 10.77 0.09 -13.54
CA ARG A 92 10.44 -1.29 -13.95
C ARG A 92 9.06 -1.32 -14.60
N PRO A 93 8.93 -0.74 -15.79
CA PRO A 93 7.62 -0.53 -16.42
C PRO A 93 6.88 -1.81 -16.82
N GLU A 94 7.60 -2.88 -17.15
CA GLU A 94 6.94 -4.13 -17.52
C GLU A 94 6.23 -4.77 -16.33
N GLN A 95 6.89 -4.77 -15.17
CA GLN A 95 6.27 -5.27 -13.95
C GLN A 95 5.11 -4.35 -13.52
N ALA A 96 5.28 -3.04 -13.68
CA ALA A 96 4.22 -2.08 -13.39
C ALA A 96 2.98 -2.40 -14.24
N MET A 97 3.16 -2.59 -15.53
CA MET A 97 2.02 -2.84 -16.43
C MET A 97 1.27 -4.10 -16.06
N ARG A 98 1.99 -5.15 -15.66
CA ARG A 98 1.34 -6.40 -15.22
C ARG A 98 0.37 -6.13 -14.06
N HIS A 99 0.81 -5.36 -13.08
CA HIS A 99 -0.02 -5.06 -11.91
C HIS A 99 -1.11 -4.05 -12.20
N PHE A 100 -0.88 -3.09 -13.09
CA PHE A 100 -1.94 -2.19 -13.54
C PHE A 100 -3.07 -2.98 -14.20
N ARG A 101 -2.73 -3.99 -15.01
CA ARG A 101 -3.75 -4.82 -15.66
C ARG A 101 -4.51 -5.67 -14.67
N LEU A 102 -3.82 -6.20 -13.65
CA LEU A 102 -4.50 -6.96 -12.59
C LEU A 102 -5.47 -6.07 -11.83
N ALA A 103 -5.05 -4.85 -11.49
CA ALA A 103 -5.94 -3.92 -10.80
C ALA A 103 -7.19 -3.63 -11.63
N ALA A 104 -7.01 -3.35 -12.91
CA ALA A 104 -8.13 -3.04 -13.81
C ALA A 104 -9.06 -4.24 -14.00
N ALA A 105 -8.52 -5.46 -14.03
CA ALA A 105 -9.33 -6.66 -14.16
C ALA A 105 -10.16 -6.91 -12.90
N LEU A 106 -9.57 -6.62 -11.74
CA LEU A 106 -10.27 -6.83 -10.46
C LEU A 106 -11.29 -5.74 -10.17
N ASP A 107 -11.00 -4.51 -10.58
CA ASP A 107 -11.88 -3.36 -10.34
C ASP A 107 -11.76 -2.44 -11.55
N PRO A 108 -12.68 -2.52 -12.52
CA PRO A 108 -12.57 -1.78 -13.78
C PRO A 108 -12.97 -0.31 -13.66
N LYS A 109 -12.47 0.39 -12.67
CA LYS A 109 -12.76 1.80 -12.56
C LYS A 109 -11.85 2.63 -13.47
N PRO A 110 -12.28 3.85 -13.85
CA PRO A 110 -11.56 4.63 -14.86
C PRO A 110 -10.08 4.83 -14.59
N GLU A 111 -9.71 5.09 -13.36
CA GLU A 111 -8.32 5.31 -12.99
C GLU A 111 -7.45 4.09 -13.31
N TYR A 112 -7.96 2.89 -12.98
CA TYR A 112 -7.20 1.66 -13.20
C TYR A 112 -7.17 1.27 -14.67
N LEU A 113 -8.31 1.46 -15.36
CA LEU A 113 -8.37 1.19 -16.80
C LEU A 113 -7.40 2.08 -17.58
N LYS A 114 -7.34 3.35 -17.20
CA LYS A 114 -6.42 4.29 -17.84
C LYS A 114 -4.98 3.89 -17.59
N ALA A 115 -4.65 3.54 -16.36
CA ALA A 115 -3.28 3.12 -16.01
C ALA A 115 -2.86 1.86 -16.77
N ALA A 116 -3.80 0.94 -16.95
CA ALA A 116 -3.56 -0.30 -17.69
C ALA A 116 -3.60 -0.10 -19.22
N LYS A 117 -3.92 1.12 -19.65
CA LYS A 117 -4.05 1.45 -21.07
C LYS A 117 -5.16 0.66 -21.76
N PHE A 118 -6.21 0.34 -21.03
CA PHE A 118 -7.42 -0.22 -21.59
C PHE A 118 -8.36 0.92 -21.95
N ASP A 119 -7.92 1.76 -22.84
CA ASP A 119 -8.69 2.92 -23.22
C ASP A 119 -9.60 2.53 -24.38
N ALA A 120 -10.92 2.65 -24.16
CA ALA A 120 -11.92 2.27 -25.15
C ALA A 120 -11.87 3.17 -26.39
N GLY A 121 -11.24 4.31 -26.31
CA GLY A 121 -11.09 5.21 -27.45
C GLY A 121 -9.96 4.84 -28.38
N ASP A 122 -9.17 3.89 -28.02
CA ASP A 122 -7.97 3.52 -28.77
C ASP A 122 -8.22 2.41 -29.78
#